data_ecc9d6feb8ee73e2dc2d56d5cb5611e2
#
_entry.id   ecc9d6feb8ee73e2dc2d56d5cb5611e2
#
_cell.length_a   1.000
_cell.length_b   1.000
_cell.length_c   1.000
_cell.angle_alpha   90.00
_cell.angle_beta   90.00
_cell.angle_gamma   90.00
#
_symmetry.space_group_name_H-M   'P 1'
#
loop_
_entity.id
_entity.type
_entity.pdbx_description
1 polymer ?
#
loop_
_entity_poly.entity_id
_entity_poly.type
_entity_poly.pdbx_seq_one_letter_code
_entity_poly.pdbx_strand_id
1 'polypeptide(L)'
;MGSATGFLDFARNDNQYLSAMLAYYLHSLDPIIFRIYDNVGPRWYGLAYVLAFISGYLVFLWLAKRGYADLPPQRVGDFITGCALFGVIVGGRLGYVFFYKPEMLREPLSILRVWEGGMSSHGGMLGLLLFTFYYAHRHKISWTNLGDNLVVTAPIGLFFGRCANFINGELYGRITNVAWAMQFPKELLDHPQEADRAIATCVRVDPSLTTPDAIISAVHTQPEVATALRSILSARHPSQLYEAFFEGIVLFLILWFVRTRTRQPNGVLTGLFFICYAIFRIVIENFREPDAELIGAFTRGQFFSFFLIAIGIAFVVGAKRRPTFPMKTPLK
;
A
#
# COMPACT_ATOMS: atom_id res chain seq x y z
N MET A 1 24.94 -15.50 -33.05
CA MET A 1 23.96 -15.42 -31.95
C MET A 1 24.53 -16.02 -30.67
N GLY A 2 25.53 -15.40 -30.07
CA GLY A 2 26.29 -15.98 -28.94
C GLY A 2 26.82 -14.97 -27.92
N SER A 3 26.35 -13.68 -27.93
CA SER A 3 26.99 -12.65 -27.09
C SER A 3 26.09 -12.03 -26.01
N ALA A 4 24.77 -12.19 -26.08
CA ALA A 4 23.86 -11.58 -25.10
C ALA A 4 23.71 -12.40 -23.82
N THR A 5 23.76 -13.73 -23.89
CA THR A 5 23.68 -14.61 -22.71
C THR A 5 24.93 -14.54 -21.85
N GLY A 6 26.12 -14.44 -22.45
CA GLY A 6 27.39 -14.35 -21.71
C GLY A 6 27.55 -13.04 -20.94
N PHE A 7 26.99 -11.91 -21.43
CA PHE A 7 27.03 -10.62 -20.73
C PHE A 7 26.08 -10.59 -19.53
N LEU A 8 24.90 -11.21 -19.66
CA LEU A 8 23.94 -11.34 -18.58
C LEU A 8 24.44 -12.28 -17.47
N ASP A 9 25.14 -13.37 -17.83
CA ASP A 9 25.74 -14.30 -16.87
C ASP A 9 26.94 -13.68 -16.15
N PHE A 10 27.72 -12.84 -16.82
CA PHE A 10 28.85 -12.12 -16.23
C PHE A 10 28.36 -11.07 -15.23
N ALA A 11 27.38 -10.23 -15.63
CA ALA A 11 26.76 -9.24 -14.72
C ALA A 11 26.03 -9.89 -13.52
N ARG A 12 25.51 -11.11 -13.71
CA ARG A 12 24.85 -11.89 -12.65
C ARG A 12 25.85 -12.48 -11.65
N ASN A 13 27.02 -12.91 -12.13
CA ASN A 13 28.13 -13.40 -11.29
C ASN A 13 28.74 -12.27 -10.47
N ASP A 14 28.99 -11.09 -11.05
CA ASP A 14 29.56 -9.95 -10.32
C ASP A 14 28.62 -9.48 -9.21
N ASN A 15 27.30 -9.49 -9.43
CA ASN A 15 26.31 -9.19 -8.38
C ASN A 15 26.30 -10.25 -7.25
N GLN A 16 26.54 -11.51 -7.55
CA GLN A 16 26.65 -12.56 -6.52
C GLN A 16 27.92 -12.40 -5.67
N TYR A 17 29.05 -12.02 -6.25
CA TYR A 17 30.27 -11.72 -5.48
C TYR A 17 30.17 -10.46 -4.66
N LEU A 18 29.49 -9.42 -5.18
CA LEU A 18 29.22 -8.18 -4.41
C LEU A 18 28.23 -8.43 -3.26
N SER A 19 27.22 -9.26 -3.46
CA SER A 19 26.26 -9.63 -2.41
C SER A 19 26.88 -10.46 -1.28
N ALA A 20 27.92 -11.25 -1.61
CA ALA A 20 28.70 -11.97 -0.60
C ALA A 20 29.66 -11.07 0.19
N MET A 21 30.14 -9.95 -0.39
CA MET A 21 30.95 -8.95 0.30
C MET A 21 30.13 -7.93 1.12
N LEU A 22 28.94 -7.58 0.66
CA LEU A 22 27.98 -6.73 1.39
C LEU A 22 27.01 -7.65 2.10
N ALA A 23 27.06 -7.74 3.43
CA ALA A 23 26.09 -8.50 4.22
C ALA A 23 24.72 -7.78 4.18
N TYR A 24 23.99 -7.92 3.07
CA TYR A 24 22.64 -7.36 2.94
C TYR A 24 21.72 -7.91 4.03
N TYR A 25 20.82 -7.04 4.49
CA TYR A 25 19.80 -7.48 5.44
C TYR A 25 18.87 -8.51 4.77
N LEU A 26 18.84 -9.72 5.33
CA LEU A 26 17.86 -10.73 4.98
C LEU A 26 16.57 -10.45 5.75
N HIS A 27 15.48 -10.20 5.05
CA HIS A 27 14.18 -9.96 5.65
C HIS A 27 13.68 -11.22 6.35
N SER A 28 13.53 -11.15 7.68
CA SER A 28 13.10 -12.25 8.54
C SER A 28 12.01 -11.84 9.54
N LEU A 29 11.28 -10.74 9.26
CA LEU A 29 10.19 -10.31 10.11
C LEU A 29 9.00 -11.26 9.98
N ASP A 30 8.47 -11.72 11.11
CA ASP A 30 7.29 -12.58 11.14
C ASP A 30 6.02 -11.73 10.91
N PRO A 31 5.17 -12.06 9.92
CA PRO A 31 3.91 -11.35 9.68
C PRO A 31 2.87 -11.56 10.79
N ILE A 32 3.07 -12.55 11.67
CA ILE A 32 2.20 -12.86 12.81
C ILE A 32 2.79 -12.24 14.07
N ILE A 33 2.02 -11.43 14.80
CA ILE A 33 2.46 -10.75 16.02
C ILE A 33 2.72 -11.78 17.14
N PHE A 34 1.77 -12.69 17.34
CA PHE A 34 1.91 -13.86 18.21
C PHE A 34 1.02 -14.99 17.72
N ARG A 35 1.47 -16.23 17.88
CA ARG A 35 0.72 -17.42 17.47
C ARG A 35 -0.18 -17.91 18.59
N ILE A 36 -1.47 -18.13 18.26
CA ILE A 36 -2.44 -18.76 19.15
C ILE A 36 -2.40 -20.27 18.93
N TYR A 37 -2.37 -20.69 17.64
CA TYR A 37 -2.29 -22.07 17.21
C TYR A 37 -1.69 -22.11 15.80
N ASP A 38 -0.66 -22.90 15.54
CA ASP A 38 0.06 -23.01 14.26
C ASP A 38 0.35 -21.64 13.62
N ASN A 39 -0.22 -21.40 12.44
CA ASN A 39 -0.11 -20.15 11.68
C ASN A 39 -1.31 -19.21 11.90
N VAL A 40 -2.10 -19.44 12.95
CA VAL A 40 -3.26 -18.61 13.32
C VAL A 40 -2.87 -17.65 14.43
N GLY A 41 -3.05 -16.37 14.19
CA GLY A 41 -2.76 -15.30 15.15
C GLY A 41 -3.01 -13.91 14.55
N PRO A 42 -3.04 -12.88 15.38
CA PRO A 42 -3.15 -11.50 14.90
C PRO A 42 -1.93 -11.16 14.03
N ARG A 43 -2.21 -10.52 12.90
CA ARG A 43 -1.20 -10.14 11.91
C ARG A 43 -0.93 -8.65 11.96
N TRP A 44 0.31 -8.26 11.72
CA TRP A 44 0.70 -6.85 11.58
C TRP A 44 -0.13 -6.09 10.57
N TYR A 45 -0.58 -6.77 9.51
CA TYR A 45 -1.45 -6.18 8.49
C TYR A 45 -2.80 -5.73 9.07
N GLY A 46 -3.42 -6.56 9.90
CA GLY A 46 -4.66 -6.20 10.61
C GLY A 46 -4.45 -5.02 11.58
N LEU A 47 -3.34 -5.04 12.34
CA LEU A 47 -2.98 -3.95 13.24
C LEU A 47 -2.74 -2.65 12.47
N ALA A 48 -2.08 -2.70 11.32
CA ALA A 48 -1.84 -1.54 10.47
C ALA A 48 -3.15 -0.88 10.01
N TYR A 49 -4.17 -1.66 9.64
CA TYR A 49 -5.51 -1.12 9.33
C TYR A 49 -6.15 -0.44 10.54
N VAL A 50 -6.10 -1.08 11.72
CA VAL A 50 -6.64 -0.50 12.95
C VAL A 50 -5.94 0.83 13.27
N LEU A 51 -4.61 0.87 13.20
CA LEU A 51 -3.83 2.08 13.43
C LEU A 51 -4.13 3.16 12.39
N ALA A 52 -4.31 2.80 11.13
CA ALA A 52 -4.69 3.72 10.06
C ALA A 52 -6.05 4.37 10.33
N PHE A 53 -7.06 3.58 10.72
CA PHE A 53 -8.39 4.10 11.04
C PHE A 53 -8.40 4.96 12.30
N ILE A 54 -7.74 4.52 13.37
CA ILE A 54 -7.65 5.30 14.62
C ILE A 54 -6.93 6.64 14.36
N SER A 55 -5.77 6.60 13.70
CA SER A 55 -4.99 7.81 13.41
C SER A 55 -5.74 8.75 12.46
N GLY A 56 -6.37 8.19 11.42
CA GLY A 56 -7.21 8.94 10.50
C GLY A 56 -8.40 9.61 11.21
N TYR A 57 -9.08 8.88 12.10
CA TYR A 57 -10.14 9.41 12.94
C TYR A 57 -9.65 10.57 13.82
N LEU A 58 -8.54 10.41 14.53
CA LEU A 58 -7.98 11.43 15.42
C LEU A 58 -7.59 12.70 14.66
N VAL A 59 -6.94 12.56 13.50
CA VAL A 59 -6.57 13.69 12.66
C VAL A 59 -7.81 14.38 12.10
N PHE A 60 -8.79 13.63 11.58
CA PHE A 60 -10.03 14.23 11.07
C PHE A 60 -10.81 14.93 12.19
N LEU A 61 -10.90 14.31 13.36
CA LEU A 61 -11.55 14.91 14.54
C LEU A 61 -10.87 16.21 14.96
N TRP A 62 -9.54 16.25 14.93
CA TRP A 62 -8.78 17.46 15.21
C TRP A 62 -9.08 18.56 14.18
N LEU A 63 -9.11 18.23 12.90
CA LEU A 63 -9.48 19.16 11.83
C LEU A 63 -10.90 19.70 12.01
N ALA A 64 -11.86 18.83 12.36
CA ALA A 64 -13.24 19.22 12.62
C ALA A 64 -13.36 20.15 13.83
N LYS A 65 -12.68 19.83 14.95
CA LYS A 65 -12.66 20.68 16.16
C LYS A 65 -12.03 22.06 15.90
N ARG A 66 -11.09 22.14 14.95
CA ARG A 66 -10.45 23.41 14.56
C ARG A 66 -11.23 24.19 13.50
N GLY A 67 -12.39 23.70 13.08
CA GLY A 67 -13.27 24.38 12.11
C GLY A 67 -12.80 24.23 10.65
N TYR A 68 -11.90 23.31 10.34
CA TYR A 68 -11.49 23.02 8.96
C TYR A 68 -12.52 22.18 8.19
N ALA A 69 -13.32 21.37 8.88
CA ALA A 69 -14.35 20.53 8.29
C ALA A 69 -15.75 21.11 8.48
N ASP A 70 -16.59 20.98 7.43
CA ASP A 70 -18.03 21.25 7.54
C ASP A 70 -18.73 20.19 8.40
N LEU A 71 -18.13 19.00 8.51
CA LEU A 71 -18.63 17.92 9.34
C LEU A 71 -18.43 18.27 10.83
N PRO A 72 -19.49 18.27 11.65
CA PRO A 72 -19.40 18.50 13.08
C PRO A 72 -18.53 17.43 13.78
N PRO A 73 -17.73 17.77 14.79
CA PRO A 73 -16.86 16.82 15.50
C PRO A 73 -17.59 15.58 16.03
N GLN A 74 -18.86 15.74 16.46
CA GLN A 74 -19.69 14.66 17.00
C GLN A 74 -20.03 13.58 15.96
N ARG A 75 -20.00 13.92 14.67
CA ARG A 75 -20.33 13.00 13.57
C ARG A 75 -19.11 12.37 12.91
N VAL A 76 -17.89 12.74 13.31
CA VAL A 76 -16.67 12.21 12.71
C VAL A 76 -16.57 10.70 12.92
N GLY A 77 -16.94 10.19 14.10
CA GLY A 77 -16.94 8.76 14.38
C GLY A 77 -17.85 7.98 13.42
N ASP A 78 -19.10 8.41 13.29
CA ASP A 78 -20.08 7.77 12.39
C ASP A 78 -19.61 7.81 10.93
N PHE A 79 -19.04 8.95 10.51
CA PHE A 79 -18.52 9.11 9.16
C PHE A 79 -17.35 8.16 8.86
N ILE A 80 -16.34 8.10 9.74
CA ILE A 80 -15.18 7.22 9.55
C ILE A 80 -15.58 5.75 9.61
N THR A 81 -16.48 5.38 10.54
CA THR A 81 -17.04 4.02 10.60
C THR A 81 -17.79 3.68 9.32
N GLY A 82 -18.60 4.61 8.80
CA GLY A 82 -19.28 4.43 7.52
C GLY A 82 -18.31 4.28 6.33
N CYS A 83 -17.21 5.05 6.30
CA CYS A 83 -16.15 4.89 5.31
C CYS A 83 -15.53 3.48 5.38
N ALA A 84 -15.26 2.97 6.57
CA ALA A 84 -14.71 1.64 6.75
C ALA A 84 -15.69 0.55 6.29
N LEU A 85 -16.93 0.59 6.75
CA LEU A 85 -17.93 -0.45 6.49
C LEU A 85 -18.43 -0.39 5.04
N PHE A 86 -19.02 0.73 4.63
CA PHE A 86 -19.67 0.85 3.32
C PHE A 86 -18.68 1.19 2.21
N GLY A 87 -17.70 2.04 2.49
CA GLY A 87 -16.67 2.37 1.51
C GLY A 87 -15.72 1.19 1.29
N VAL A 88 -14.95 0.82 2.29
CA VAL A 88 -13.85 -0.14 2.13
C VAL A 88 -14.35 -1.58 2.10
N ILE A 89 -15.09 -2.03 3.13
CA ILE A 89 -15.46 -3.46 3.24
C ILE A 89 -16.50 -3.83 2.18
N VAL A 90 -17.65 -3.16 2.17
CA VAL A 90 -18.72 -3.49 1.21
C VAL A 90 -18.27 -3.17 -0.22
N GLY A 91 -17.70 -1.99 -0.46
CA GLY A 91 -17.18 -1.61 -1.78
C GLY A 91 -16.10 -2.58 -2.28
N GLY A 92 -15.13 -2.92 -1.43
CA GLY A 92 -14.07 -3.87 -1.76
C GLY A 92 -14.60 -5.27 -2.08
N ARG A 93 -15.57 -5.77 -1.31
CA ARG A 93 -16.17 -7.08 -1.53
C ARG A 93 -17.02 -7.11 -2.79
N LEU A 94 -17.89 -6.13 -2.98
CA LEU A 94 -18.70 -6.04 -4.21
C LEU A 94 -17.82 -5.87 -5.44
N GLY A 95 -16.79 -5.03 -5.37
CA GLY A 95 -15.83 -4.90 -6.47
C GLY A 95 -15.10 -6.21 -6.78
N TYR A 96 -14.77 -7.03 -5.78
CA TYR A 96 -14.20 -8.35 -6.01
C TYR A 96 -15.21 -9.28 -6.70
N VAL A 97 -16.45 -9.33 -6.22
CA VAL A 97 -17.51 -10.16 -6.81
C VAL A 97 -17.75 -9.77 -8.27
N PHE A 98 -17.95 -8.48 -8.56
CA PHE A 98 -18.31 -8.04 -9.91
C PHE A 98 -17.16 -8.16 -10.92
N PHE A 99 -15.91 -7.90 -10.52
CA PHE A 99 -14.79 -7.82 -11.45
C PHE A 99 -13.92 -9.08 -11.50
N TYR A 100 -13.90 -9.91 -10.44
CA TYR A 100 -12.98 -11.04 -10.36
C TYR A 100 -13.69 -12.40 -10.22
N LYS A 101 -14.85 -12.45 -9.56
CA LYS A 101 -15.59 -13.72 -9.32
C LYS A 101 -17.11 -13.54 -9.45
N PRO A 102 -17.63 -13.22 -10.66
CA PRO A 102 -19.07 -13.00 -10.86
C PRO A 102 -19.93 -14.26 -10.60
N GLU A 103 -19.33 -15.44 -10.64
CA GLU A 103 -19.99 -16.69 -10.27
C GLU A 103 -20.51 -16.72 -8.82
N MET A 104 -19.90 -15.93 -7.91
CA MET A 104 -20.38 -15.79 -6.52
C MET A 104 -21.79 -15.19 -6.42
N LEU A 105 -22.27 -14.52 -7.45
CA LEU A 105 -23.66 -14.03 -7.50
C LEU A 105 -24.69 -15.16 -7.51
N ARG A 106 -24.28 -16.38 -7.90
CA ARG A 106 -25.12 -17.58 -7.85
C ARG A 106 -25.25 -18.16 -6.43
N GLU A 107 -24.31 -17.78 -5.54
CA GLU A 107 -24.28 -18.21 -4.13
C GLU A 107 -24.19 -16.97 -3.23
N PRO A 108 -25.29 -16.22 -3.01
CA PRO A 108 -25.26 -14.91 -2.32
C PRO A 108 -24.65 -14.95 -0.91
N LEU A 109 -24.77 -16.06 -0.20
CA LEU A 109 -24.17 -16.23 1.13
C LEU A 109 -22.64 -16.28 1.09
N SER A 110 -22.04 -16.68 -0.05
CA SER A 110 -20.59 -16.66 -0.23
C SER A 110 -20.03 -15.24 -0.26
N ILE A 111 -20.84 -14.26 -0.67
CA ILE A 111 -20.47 -12.85 -0.70
C ILE A 111 -20.20 -12.32 0.72
N LEU A 112 -20.92 -12.81 1.73
CA LEU A 112 -20.77 -12.37 3.11
C LEU A 112 -19.52 -12.94 3.80
N ARG A 113 -18.88 -13.97 3.22
CA ARG A 113 -17.69 -14.63 3.79
C ARG A 113 -16.42 -13.83 3.52
N VAL A 114 -16.32 -12.60 4.08
CA VAL A 114 -15.17 -11.71 3.89
C VAL A 114 -13.88 -12.24 4.52
N TRP A 115 -13.98 -13.15 5.48
CA TRP A 115 -12.84 -13.80 6.16
C TRP A 115 -12.11 -14.82 5.28
N GLU A 116 -12.71 -15.28 4.18
CA GLU A 116 -12.06 -16.13 3.18
C GLU A 116 -11.19 -15.34 2.20
N GLY A 117 -11.07 -14.02 2.40
CA GLY A 117 -10.35 -13.12 1.50
C GLY A 117 -11.21 -12.66 0.32
N GLY A 118 -10.58 -12.17 -0.73
CA GLY A 118 -11.28 -11.68 -1.93
C GLY A 118 -11.84 -10.27 -1.76
N MET A 119 -10.94 -9.30 -1.73
CA MET A 119 -11.23 -7.87 -1.68
C MET A 119 -10.60 -7.17 -2.89
N SER A 120 -11.32 -6.24 -3.49
CA SER A 120 -10.84 -5.40 -4.59
C SER A 120 -10.49 -4.00 -4.08
N SER A 121 -9.24 -3.59 -4.27
CA SER A 121 -8.82 -2.22 -3.94
C SER A 121 -9.58 -1.16 -4.75
N HIS A 122 -9.83 -1.41 -6.03
CA HIS A 122 -10.62 -0.53 -6.88
C HIS A 122 -12.09 -0.45 -6.43
N GLY A 123 -12.65 -1.61 -6.02
CA GLY A 123 -13.99 -1.65 -5.41
C GLY A 123 -14.06 -0.84 -4.13
N GLY A 124 -13.05 -0.93 -3.27
CA GLY A 124 -12.97 -0.12 -2.04
C GLY A 124 -12.86 1.37 -2.32
N MET A 125 -12.05 1.79 -3.29
CA MET A 125 -11.96 3.20 -3.70
C MET A 125 -13.28 3.74 -4.26
N LEU A 126 -13.95 2.97 -5.15
CA LEU A 126 -15.24 3.34 -5.69
C LEU A 126 -16.31 3.41 -4.60
N GLY A 127 -16.34 2.43 -3.69
CA GLY A 127 -17.24 2.40 -2.54
C GLY A 127 -17.05 3.62 -1.64
N LEU A 128 -15.80 4.00 -1.36
CA LEU A 128 -15.47 5.17 -0.58
C LEU A 128 -15.95 6.46 -1.27
N LEU A 129 -15.73 6.58 -2.58
CA LEU A 129 -16.20 7.70 -3.38
C LEU A 129 -17.73 7.84 -3.32
N LEU A 130 -18.45 6.74 -3.55
CA LEU A 130 -19.92 6.72 -3.53
C LEU A 130 -20.46 6.99 -2.12
N PHE A 131 -19.87 6.38 -1.09
CA PHE A 131 -20.28 6.59 0.29
C PHE A 131 -20.07 8.04 0.73
N THR A 132 -18.92 8.64 0.45
CA THR A 132 -18.63 10.04 0.82
C THR A 132 -19.56 11.00 0.11
N PHE A 133 -19.88 10.76 -1.18
CA PHE A 133 -20.85 11.54 -1.92
C PHE A 133 -22.26 11.44 -1.34
N TYR A 134 -22.72 10.21 -1.08
CA TYR A 134 -24.01 9.96 -0.43
C TYR A 134 -24.11 10.64 0.94
N TYR A 135 -23.05 10.46 1.76
CA TYR A 135 -23.01 11.04 3.10
C TYR A 135 -23.05 12.57 3.07
N ALA A 136 -22.28 13.21 2.20
CA ALA A 136 -22.27 14.64 2.04
C ALA A 136 -23.66 15.18 1.61
N HIS A 137 -24.27 14.52 0.61
CA HIS A 137 -25.61 14.88 0.14
C HIS A 137 -26.67 14.71 1.24
N ARG A 138 -26.66 13.60 1.96
CA ARG A 138 -27.61 13.28 3.02
C ARG A 138 -27.55 14.27 4.20
N HIS A 139 -26.33 14.75 4.51
CA HIS A 139 -26.10 15.68 5.62
C HIS A 139 -26.02 17.14 5.19
N LYS A 140 -26.23 17.44 3.89
CA LYS A 140 -26.20 18.80 3.31
C LYS A 140 -24.89 19.54 3.61
N ILE A 141 -23.77 18.85 3.53
CA ILE A 141 -22.41 19.40 3.68
C ILE A 141 -21.66 19.36 2.35
N SER A 142 -20.62 20.18 2.22
CA SER A 142 -19.81 20.18 0.99
C SER A 142 -19.03 18.88 0.84
N TRP A 143 -19.30 18.12 -0.26
CA TRP A 143 -18.55 16.91 -0.57
C TRP A 143 -17.06 17.19 -0.78
N THR A 144 -16.72 18.30 -1.43
CA THR A 144 -15.33 18.69 -1.67
C THR A 144 -14.62 19.12 -0.38
N ASN A 145 -15.32 19.74 0.60
CA ASN A 145 -14.75 19.98 1.92
C ASN A 145 -14.53 18.67 2.67
N LEU A 146 -15.50 17.76 2.62
CA LEU A 146 -15.39 16.44 3.24
C LEU A 146 -14.20 15.67 2.65
N GLY A 147 -14.06 15.66 1.32
CA GLY A 147 -12.94 15.08 0.60
C GLY A 147 -11.59 15.69 1.00
N ASP A 148 -11.50 17.02 1.04
CA ASP A 148 -10.28 17.73 1.42
C ASP A 148 -9.78 17.37 2.83
N ASN A 149 -10.68 17.12 3.77
CA ASN A 149 -10.27 16.67 5.10
C ASN A 149 -9.93 15.17 5.13
N LEU A 150 -10.62 14.35 4.33
CA LEU A 150 -10.34 12.93 4.22
C LEU A 150 -8.98 12.66 3.58
N VAL A 151 -8.61 13.37 2.51
CA VAL A 151 -7.33 13.18 1.84
C VAL A 151 -6.12 13.62 2.69
N VAL A 152 -6.31 14.48 3.69
CA VAL A 152 -5.25 14.76 4.67
C VAL A 152 -4.96 13.53 5.53
N THR A 153 -5.96 12.69 5.78
CA THR A 153 -5.78 11.47 6.59
C THR A 153 -5.33 10.27 5.77
N ALA A 154 -5.59 10.25 4.47
CA ALA A 154 -5.30 9.12 3.58
C ALA A 154 -3.81 8.69 3.57
N PRO A 155 -2.82 9.60 3.55
CA PRO A 155 -1.40 9.24 3.60
C PRO A 155 -1.01 8.44 4.84
N ILE A 156 -1.69 8.64 5.97
CA ILE A 156 -1.46 7.86 7.19
C ILE A 156 -1.81 6.39 6.95
N GLY A 157 -2.93 6.14 6.26
CA GLY A 157 -3.32 4.81 5.85
C GLY A 157 -2.32 4.17 4.89
N LEU A 158 -1.83 4.93 3.91
CA LEU A 158 -0.79 4.48 3.00
C LEU A 158 0.49 4.12 3.77
N PHE A 159 0.95 4.96 4.68
CA PHE A 159 2.12 4.69 5.52
C PHE A 159 2.00 3.34 6.25
N PHE A 160 0.92 3.13 7.02
CA PHE A 160 0.74 1.89 7.76
C PHE A 160 0.60 0.68 6.84
N GLY A 161 -0.10 0.82 5.71
CA GLY A 161 -0.22 -0.23 4.71
C GLY A 161 1.12 -0.63 4.12
N ARG A 162 2.00 0.32 3.80
CA ARG A 162 3.34 0.04 3.28
C ARG A 162 4.28 -0.55 4.33
N CYS A 163 4.18 -0.11 5.58
CA CYS A 163 4.88 -0.76 6.69
C CYS A 163 4.44 -2.23 6.84
N ALA A 164 3.14 -2.50 6.71
CA ALA A 164 2.63 -3.87 6.74
C ALA A 164 3.12 -4.72 5.56
N ASN A 165 3.16 -4.16 4.33
CA ASN A 165 3.75 -4.84 3.17
C ASN A 165 5.24 -5.15 3.42
N PHE A 166 6.00 -4.23 4.02
CA PHE A 166 7.39 -4.47 4.38
C PHE A 166 7.51 -5.61 5.40
N ILE A 167 6.75 -5.58 6.50
CA ILE A 167 6.77 -6.65 7.51
C ILE A 167 6.38 -8.00 6.87
N ASN A 168 5.43 -8.01 5.96
CA ASN A 168 5.06 -9.22 5.22
C ASN A 168 6.12 -9.66 4.20
N GLY A 169 7.12 -8.83 3.87
CA GLY A 169 8.14 -9.12 2.87
C GLY A 169 7.61 -9.20 1.43
N GLU A 170 6.52 -8.49 1.13
CA GLU A 170 5.85 -8.48 -0.19
C GLU A 170 5.98 -7.13 -0.88
N LEU A 171 5.73 -7.09 -2.21
CA LEU A 171 5.82 -5.87 -3.02
C LEU A 171 7.20 -5.19 -2.96
N TYR A 172 8.24 -5.99 -2.91
CA TYR A 172 9.64 -5.55 -2.92
C TYR A 172 10.02 -4.90 -4.27
N GLY A 173 11.20 -4.28 -4.29
CA GLY A 173 11.70 -3.57 -5.46
C GLY A 173 12.54 -4.41 -6.39
N ARG A 174 13.01 -3.76 -7.45
CA ARG A 174 13.92 -4.33 -8.46
C ARG A 174 15.27 -4.72 -7.84
N ILE A 175 15.96 -5.62 -8.50
CA ILE A 175 17.31 -6.01 -8.14
C ILE A 175 18.24 -4.78 -8.19
N THR A 176 19.10 -4.66 -7.17
CA THR A 176 20.01 -3.53 -7.01
C THR A 176 21.26 -3.92 -6.22
N ASN A 177 22.27 -3.05 -6.27
CA ASN A 177 23.51 -3.18 -5.52
C ASN A 177 23.75 -2.01 -4.53
N VAL A 178 22.72 -1.23 -4.21
CA VAL A 178 22.85 -0.14 -3.23
C VAL A 178 23.14 -0.70 -1.84
N ALA A 179 23.87 0.05 -1.02
CA ALA A 179 24.32 -0.43 0.30
C ALA A 179 23.17 -0.79 1.28
N TRP A 180 21.97 -0.23 1.07
CA TRP A 180 20.77 -0.53 1.87
C TRP A 180 19.80 -1.49 1.19
N ALA A 181 20.25 -2.22 0.17
CA ALA A 181 19.44 -3.27 -0.45
C ALA A 181 19.12 -4.37 0.56
N MET A 182 18.03 -5.07 0.33
CA MET A 182 17.54 -6.13 1.20
C MET A 182 17.19 -7.37 0.39
N GLN A 183 17.30 -8.53 1.02
CA GLN A 183 16.90 -9.81 0.44
C GLN A 183 15.55 -10.24 1.00
N PHE A 184 14.62 -10.60 0.13
CA PHE A 184 13.24 -10.95 0.52
C PHE A 184 12.95 -12.42 0.20
N PRO A 185 12.82 -13.32 1.21
CA PRO A 185 12.56 -14.74 0.97
C PRO A 185 11.28 -15.01 0.16
N LYS A 186 10.31 -14.11 0.19
CA LYS A 186 9.09 -14.26 -0.62
C LYS A 186 9.31 -14.17 -2.13
N GLU A 187 10.48 -13.72 -2.59
CA GLU A 187 10.80 -13.78 -4.03
C GLU A 187 10.79 -15.21 -4.57
N LEU A 188 10.97 -16.22 -3.69
CA LEU A 188 10.87 -17.64 -4.08
C LEU A 188 9.48 -18.02 -4.59
N LEU A 189 8.42 -17.27 -4.25
CA LEU A 189 7.07 -17.50 -4.76
C LEU A 189 6.88 -16.96 -6.20
N ASP A 190 7.66 -15.96 -6.58
CA ASP A 190 7.53 -15.25 -7.85
C ASP A 190 8.57 -15.72 -8.88
N HIS A 191 9.66 -16.37 -8.42
CA HIS A 191 10.82 -16.78 -9.22
C HIS A 191 11.12 -18.29 -9.08
N PRO A 192 10.56 -19.15 -9.97
CA PRO A 192 10.70 -20.62 -9.86
C PRO A 192 12.14 -21.12 -9.88
N GLN A 193 13.03 -20.48 -10.65
CA GLN A 193 14.42 -20.92 -10.73
C GLN A 193 15.18 -20.71 -9.41
N GLU A 194 14.93 -19.59 -8.73
CA GLU A 194 15.45 -19.30 -7.40
C GLU A 194 14.84 -20.23 -6.36
N ALA A 195 13.56 -20.56 -6.48
CA ALA A 195 12.86 -21.51 -5.63
C ALA A 195 13.50 -22.93 -5.73
N ASP A 196 13.75 -23.42 -6.92
CA ASP A 196 14.37 -24.73 -7.12
C ASP A 196 15.78 -24.79 -6.52
N ARG A 197 16.58 -23.75 -6.67
CA ARG A 197 17.91 -23.63 -6.04
C ARG A 197 17.81 -23.61 -4.51
N ALA A 198 16.84 -22.85 -3.98
CA ALA A 198 16.60 -22.75 -2.54
C ALA A 198 16.18 -24.10 -1.96
N ILE A 199 15.27 -24.81 -2.61
CA ILE A 199 14.85 -26.16 -2.20
C ILE A 199 16.06 -27.10 -2.20
N ALA A 200 16.82 -27.19 -3.30
CA ALA A 200 17.98 -28.06 -3.43
C ALA A 200 19.06 -27.79 -2.37
N THR A 201 19.15 -26.56 -1.88
CA THR A 201 20.12 -26.16 -0.83
C THR A 201 19.55 -26.39 0.56
N CYS A 202 18.31 -25.97 0.82
CA CYS A 202 17.72 -26.03 2.15
C CYS A 202 17.33 -27.46 2.58
N VAL A 203 16.97 -28.35 1.65
CA VAL A 203 16.75 -29.79 1.94
C VAL A 203 17.97 -30.47 2.54
N ARG A 204 19.20 -29.99 2.27
CA ARG A 204 20.43 -30.50 2.88
C ARG A 204 20.57 -30.06 4.35
N VAL A 205 19.94 -28.95 4.73
CA VAL A 205 19.90 -28.45 6.10
C VAL A 205 18.76 -29.11 6.86
N ASP A 206 17.57 -29.13 6.26
CA ASP A 206 16.36 -29.75 6.82
C ASP A 206 15.57 -30.46 5.69
N PRO A 207 15.51 -31.81 5.70
CA PRO A 207 14.83 -32.59 4.67
C PRO A 207 13.33 -32.30 4.50
N SER A 208 12.70 -31.62 5.47
CA SER A 208 11.27 -31.23 5.39
C SER A 208 11.03 -30.01 4.50
N LEU A 209 12.08 -29.24 4.16
CA LEU A 209 12.00 -27.99 3.40
C LEU A 209 11.90 -28.24 1.89
N THR A 210 10.81 -28.84 1.46
CA THR A 210 10.56 -29.23 0.06
C THR A 210 9.73 -28.23 -0.73
N THR A 211 9.25 -27.16 -0.11
CA THR A 211 8.44 -26.12 -0.76
C THR A 211 8.94 -24.72 -0.41
N PRO A 212 8.74 -23.72 -1.31
CA PRO A 212 9.08 -22.32 -1.01
C PRO A 212 8.43 -21.81 0.28
N ASP A 213 7.14 -22.14 0.54
CA ASP A 213 6.43 -21.71 1.74
C ASP A 213 7.06 -22.28 3.03
N ALA A 214 7.49 -23.54 3.01
CA ALA A 214 8.20 -24.16 4.13
C ALA A 214 9.52 -23.45 4.41
N ILE A 215 10.30 -23.13 3.35
CA ILE A 215 11.58 -22.41 3.46
C ILE A 215 11.35 -21.00 4.01
N ILE A 216 10.39 -20.24 3.46
CA ILE A 216 10.05 -18.90 3.93
C ILE A 216 9.66 -18.92 5.41
N SER A 217 8.89 -19.92 5.84
CA SER A 217 8.52 -20.08 7.25
C SER A 217 9.73 -20.41 8.14
N ALA A 218 10.64 -21.26 7.64
CA ALA A 218 11.82 -21.68 8.38
C ALA A 218 12.85 -20.54 8.59
N VAL A 219 12.90 -19.54 7.72
CA VAL A 219 13.80 -18.38 7.84
C VAL A 219 13.64 -17.66 9.19
N HIS A 220 12.42 -17.66 9.73
CA HIS A 220 12.13 -16.97 11.00
C HIS A 220 12.66 -17.72 12.24
N THR A 221 12.93 -19.04 12.11
CA THR A 221 13.24 -19.91 13.24
C THR A 221 14.57 -20.67 13.11
N GLN A 222 15.10 -20.81 11.88
CA GLN A 222 16.29 -21.60 11.58
C GLN A 222 17.39 -20.72 10.96
N PRO A 223 18.41 -20.30 11.74
CA PRO A 223 19.52 -19.45 11.26
C PRO A 223 20.33 -20.07 10.11
N GLU A 224 20.44 -21.41 10.08
CA GLU A 224 21.16 -22.14 9.02
C GLU A 224 20.45 -21.96 7.66
N VAL A 225 19.11 -22.02 7.64
CA VAL A 225 18.28 -21.77 6.45
C VAL A 225 18.44 -20.32 5.99
N ALA A 226 18.40 -19.36 6.93
CA ALA A 226 18.63 -17.95 6.62
C ALA A 226 20.02 -17.73 6.01
N THR A 227 21.07 -18.41 6.51
CA THR A 227 22.43 -18.33 5.97
C THR A 227 22.52 -18.93 4.58
N ALA A 228 21.89 -20.08 4.36
CA ALA A 228 21.87 -20.75 3.04
C ALA A 228 21.19 -19.87 1.97
N LEU A 229 20.12 -19.19 2.32
CA LEU A 229 19.38 -18.33 1.39
C LEU A 229 20.13 -17.07 0.96
N ARG A 230 21.04 -16.53 1.78
CA ARG A 230 21.80 -15.32 1.44
C ARG A 230 22.58 -15.43 0.13
N SER A 231 23.03 -16.63 -0.25
CA SER A 231 23.75 -16.86 -1.51
C SER A 231 22.84 -17.04 -2.74
N ILE A 232 21.52 -17.18 -2.50
CA ILE A 232 20.53 -17.51 -3.55
C ILE A 232 19.67 -16.30 -3.88
N LEU A 233 19.20 -15.58 -2.83
CA LEU A 233 18.30 -14.46 -2.98
C LEU A 233 18.98 -13.23 -3.56
N SER A 234 18.26 -12.54 -4.43
CA SER A 234 18.71 -11.27 -5.01
C SER A 234 18.61 -10.13 -4.01
N ALA A 235 19.59 -9.20 -4.06
CA ALA A 235 19.50 -7.94 -3.34
C ALA A 235 18.55 -6.99 -4.07
N ARG A 236 17.55 -6.43 -3.37
CA ARG A 236 16.45 -5.65 -3.93
C ARG A 236 16.25 -4.34 -3.20
N HIS A 237 15.69 -3.35 -3.89
CA HIS A 237 15.23 -2.12 -3.24
C HIS A 237 14.10 -2.42 -2.24
N PRO A 238 14.16 -1.90 -1.00
CA PRO A 238 13.01 -1.95 -0.08
C PRO A 238 11.96 -0.88 -0.50
N SER A 239 11.33 -1.08 -1.66
CA SER A 239 10.41 -0.11 -2.27
C SER A 239 9.22 0.22 -1.39
N GLN A 240 8.79 -0.71 -0.54
CA GLN A 240 7.73 -0.50 0.45
C GLN A 240 8.08 0.66 1.41
N LEU A 241 9.36 0.76 1.83
CA LEU A 241 9.83 1.85 2.69
C LEU A 241 9.89 3.19 1.95
N TYR A 242 10.22 3.17 0.65
CA TYR A 242 10.18 4.39 -0.18
C TYR A 242 8.74 4.87 -0.33
N GLU A 243 7.80 3.95 -0.60
CA GLU A 243 6.37 4.24 -0.67
C GLU A 243 5.85 4.78 0.67
N ALA A 244 6.21 4.15 1.80
CA ALA A 244 5.83 4.62 3.14
C ALA A 244 6.33 6.05 3.40
N PHE A 245 7.56 6.35 3.01
CA PHE A 245 8.14 7.66 3.22
C PHE A 245 7.49 8.73 2.32
N PHE A 246 7.44 8.52 1.02
CA PHE A 246 6.95 9.55 0.08
C PHE A 246 5.42 9.62 0.03
N GLU A 247 4.72 8.48 -0.16
CA GLU A 247 3.26 8.43 -0.26
C GLU A 247 2.58 8.55 1.12
N GLY A 248 3.30 8.20 2.19
CA GLY A 248 2.86 8.33 3.58
C GLY A 248 3.30 9.64 4.21
N ILE A 249 4.57 9.72 4.66
CA ILE A 249 5.04 10.83 5.50
C ILE A 249 5.10 12.14 4.73
N VAL A 250 5.79 12.19 3.59
CA VAL A 250 6.00 13.45 2.83
C VAL A 250 4.66 13.99 2.34
N LEU A 251 3.81 13.14 1.78
CA LEU A 251 2.48 13.54 1.31
C LEU A 251 1.61 14.06 2.45
N PHE A 252 1.62 13.40 3.62
CA PHE A 252 0.93 13.89 4.81
C PHE A 252 1.39 15.28 5.20
N LEU A 253 2.70 15.51 5.29
CA LEU A 253 3.26 16.79 5.68
C LEU A 253 2.89 17.92 4.71
N ILE A 254 2.91 17.65 3.40
CA ILE A 254 2.48 18.62 2.37
C ILE A 254 1.02 19.00 2.59
N LEU A 255 0.12 18.01 2.67
CA LEU A 255 -1.32 18.25 2.81
C LEU A 255 -1.67 18.90 4.16
N TRP A 256 -1.02 18.46 5.23
CA TRP A 256 -1.16 19.06 6.54
C TRP A 256 -0.73 20.52 6.56
N PHE A 257 0.43 20.84 5.98
CA PHE A 257 0.93 22.20 5.88
C PHE A 257 -0.04 23.09 5.08
N VAL A 258 -0.45 22.64 3.90
CA VAL A 258 -1.41 23.39 3.07
C VAL A 258 -2.73 23.57 3.81
N ARG A 259 -3.25 22.53 4.48
CA ARG A 259 -4.52 22.62 5.22
C ARG A 259 -4.48 23.58 6.38
N THR A 260 -3.37 23.59 7.13
CA THR A 260 -3.27 24.35 8.39
C THR A 260 -2.67 25.73 8.25
N ARG A 261 -1.90 26.00 7.18
CA ARG A 261 -1.15 27.26 7.00
C ARG A 261 -1.68 28.11 5.86
N THR A 262 -2.52 27.57 4.99
CA THR A 262 -3.05 28.33 3.86
C THR A 262 -4.59 28.28 3.83
N ARG A 263 -5.19 29.28 3.15
CA ARG A 263 -6.64 29.32 2.92
C ARG A 263 -6.90 28.93 1.46
N GLN A 264 -7.40 27.72 1.25
CA GLN A 264 -7.66 27.22 -0.09
C GLN A 264 -9.16 26.95 -0.29
N PRO A 265 -9.69 27.15 -1.53
CA PRO A 265 -11.03 26.73 -1.88
C PRO A 265 -11.19 25.20 -1.72
N ASN A 266 -12.41 24.78 -1.38
CA ASN A 266 -12.72 23.36 -1.27
C ASN A 266 -12.48 22.61 -2.58
N GLY A 267 -11.76 21.49 -2.52
CA GLY A 267 -11.34 20.66 -3.62
C GLY A 267 -9.86 20.81 -3.99
N VAL A 268 -9.17 21.85 -3.50
CA VAL A 268 -7.74 22.06 -3.79
C VAL A 268 -6.88 20.97 -3.14
N LEU A 269 -7.16 20.60 -1.89
CA LEU A 269 -6.36 19.55 -1.22
C LEU A 269 -6.59 18.18 -1.85
N THR A 270 -7.83 17.89 -2.23
CA THR A 270 -8.15 16.66 -2.99
C THR A 270 -7.37 16.60 -4.30
N GLY A 271 -7.34 17.72 -5.05
CA GLY A 271 -6.55 17.81 -6.26
C GLY A 271 -5.04 17.67 -6.01
N LEU A 272 -4.52 18.34 -4.96
CA LEU A 272 -3.11 18.27 -4.59
C LEU A 272 -2.70 16.86 -4.16
N PHE A 273 -3.58 16.16 -3.42
CA PHE A 273 -3.36 14.76 -3.06
C PHE A 273 -3.15 13.89 -4.31
N PHE A 274 -4.06 13.96 -5.29
CA PHE A 274 -3.94 13.17 -6.51
C PHE A 274 -2.68 13.51 -7.31
N ILE A 275 -2.32 14.79 -7.43
CA ILE A 275 -1.12 15.20 -8.17
C ILE A 275 0.15 14.71 -7.45
N CYS A 276 0.31 15.00 -6.16
CA CYS A 276 1.52 14.65 -5.42
C CYS A 276 1.67 13.12 -5.30
N TYR A 277 0.57 12.41 -4.97
CA TYR A 277 0.58 10.94 -4.93
C TYR A 277 1.01 10.34 -6.27
N ALA A 278 0.43 10.82 -7.38
CA ALA A 278 0.76 10.32 -8.70
C ALA A 278 2.22 10.59 -9.09
N ILE A 279 2.77 11.77 -8.74
CA ILE A 279 4.18 12.07 -8.98
C ILE A 279 5.08 11.13 -8.18
N PHE A 280 4.81 10.94 -6.87
CA PHE A 280 5.58 10.03 -6.03
C PHE A 280 5.48 8.60 -6.56
N ARG A 281 4.28 8.16 -6.96
CA ARG A 281 4.08 6.83 -7.55
C ARG A 281 4.88 6.64 -8.83
N ILE A 282 4.87 7.59 -9.76
CA ILE A 282 5.65 7.51 -11.01
C ILE A 282 7.15 7.39 -10.71
N VAL A 283 7.66 8.16 -9.74
CA VAL A 283 9.09 8.13 -9.37
C VAL A 283 9.45 6.79 -8.74
N ILE A 284 8.66 6.32 -7.75
CA ILE A 284 8.97 5.12 -6.99
C ILE A 284 8.81 3.86 -7.86
N GLU A 285 7.94 3.87 -8.84
CA GLU A 285 7.72 2.74 -9.76
C GLU A 285 9.00 2.35 -10.54
N ASN A 286 9.97 3.25 -10.67
CA ASN A 286 11.26 2.92 -11.26
C ASN A 286 12.11 1.99 -10.36
N PHE A 287 11.85 1.98 -9.07
CA PHE A 287 12.54 1.14 -8.08
C PHE A 287 11.75 -0.10 -7.69
N ARG A 288 10.48 -0.18 -8.09
CA ARG A 288 9.58 -1.28 -7.77
C ARG A 288 9.67 -2.38 -8.82
N GLU A 289 9.60 -3.63 -8.38
CA GLU A 289 9.38 -4.76 -9.30
C GLU A 289 7.98 -4.66 -9.90
N PRO A 290 7.84 -4.72 -11.24
CA PRO A 290 6.52 -4.71 -11.86
C PRO A 290 5.73 -5.98 -11.47
N ASP A 291 4.53 -5.79 -10.92
CA ASP A 291 3.63 -6.87 -10.52
C ASP A 291 2.66 -7.28 -11.63
N ALA A 292 2.80 -6.71 -12.82
CA ALA A 292 1.98 -7.00 -13.99
C ALA A 292 2.68 -6.54 -15.28
N GLU A 293 2.18 -7.05 -16.43
CA GLU A 293 2.64 -6.66 -17.77
C GLU A 293 2.57 -5.16 -18.01
N LEU A 294 3.54 -4.64 -18.76
CA LEU A 294 3.62 -3.23 -19.11
C LEU A 294 2.47 -2.85 -20.06
N ILE A 295 1.98 -1.63 -19.94
CA ILE A 295 1.06 -1.00 -20.89
C ILE A 295 1.88 -0.09 -21.80
N GLY A 296 2.26 -0.60 -22.98
CA GLY A 296 3.24 0.07 -23.84
C GLY A 296 4.61 0.17 -23.16
N ALA A 297 5.12 1.38 -22.96
CA ALA A 297 6.40 1.64 -22.28
C ALA A 297 6.26 1.88 -20.75
N PHE A 298 5.05 1.84 -20.21
CA PHE A 298 4.77 2.23 -18.83
C PHE A 298 4.32 1.03 -18.00
N THR A 299 4.65 1.05 -16.70
CA THR A 299 4.03 0.14 -15.74
C THR A 299 2.56 0.53 -15.52
N ARG A 300 1.74 -0.40 -15.04
CA ARG A 300 0.33 -0.09 -14.71
C ARG A 300 0.22 1.05 -13.69
N GLY A 301 1.12 1.10 -12.72
CA GLY A 301 1.18 2.18 -11.74
C GLY A 301 1.44 3.55 -12.36
N GLN A 302 2.41 3.64 -13.29
CA GLN A 302 2.70 4.87 -14.02
C GLN A 302 1.52 5.29 -14.92
N PHE A 303 0.95 4.35 -15.67
CA PHE A 303 -0.16 4.62 -16.58
C PHE A 303 -1.36 5.22 -15.85
N PHE A 304 -1.83 4.59 -14.77
CA PHE A 304 -2.95 5.11 -14.00
C PHE A 304 -2.63 6.42 -13.29
N SER A 305 -1.37 6.66 -12.94
CA SER A 305 -0.94 7.92 -12.31
C SER A 305 -1.13 9.13 -13.22
N PHE A 306 -1.02 8.98 -14.55
CA PHE A 306 -1.32 10.09 -15.48
C PHE A 306 -2.80 10.51 -15.39
N PHE A 307 -3.72 9.57 -15.23
CA PHE A 307 -5.14 9.90 -15.04
C PHE A 307 -5.37 10.59 -13.69
N LEU A 308 -4.66 10.16 -12.64
CA LEU A 308 -4.76 10.82 -11.33
C LEU A 308 -4.27 12.27 -11.39
N ILE A 309 -3.20 12.57 -12.13
CA ILE A 309 -2.74 13.94 -12.38
C ILE A 309 -3.83 14.76 -13.07
N ALA A 310 -4.44 14.22 -14.12
CA ALA A 310 -5.49 14.92 -14.83
C ALA A 310 -6.72 15.20 -13.95
N ILE A 311 -7.14 14.22 -13.15
CA ILE A 311 -8.20 14.38 -12.14
C ILE A 311 -7.81 15.45 -11.12
N GLY A 312 -6.58 15.40 -10.60
CA GLY A 312 -6.08 16.36 -9.63
C GLY A 312 -6.08 17.80 -10.18
N ILE A 313 -5.64 17.98 -11.42
CA ILE A 313 -5.70 19.28 -12.12
C ILE A 313 -7.15 19.75 -12.26
N ALA A 314 -8.07 18.86 -12.66
CA ALA A 314 -9.49 19.20 -12.78
C ALA A 314 -10.09 19.65 -11.43
N PHE A 315 -9.72 19.02 -10.31
CA PHE A 315 -10.12 19.44 -8.97
C PHE A 315 -9.59 20.84 -8.62
N VAL A 316 -8.31 21.11 -8.85
CA VAL A 316 -7.67 22.40 -8.56
C VAL A 316 -8.26 23.52 -9.41
N VAL A 317 -8.43 23.29 -10.71
CA VAL A 317 -9.02 24.28 -11.65
C VAL A 317 -10.49 24.53 -11.30
N GLY A 318 -11.25 23.46 -11.04
CA GLY A 318 -12.66 23.57 -10.65
C GLY A 318 -12.84 24.27 -9.30
N ALA A 319 -11.89 24.12 -8.38
CA ALA A 319 -11.93 24.76 -7.07
C ALA A 319 -11.79 26.29 -7.15
N LYS A 320 -11.02 26.83 -8.10
CA LYS A 320 -10.86 28.29 -8.29
C LYS A 320 -12.19 29.04 -8.53
N ARG A 321 -13.21 28.35 -8.98
CA ARG A 321 -14.56 28.89 -9.22
C ARG A 321 -15.47 28.81 -7.97
N ARG A 322 -14.99 28.26 -6.88
CA ARG A 322 -15.76 28.05 -5.65
C ARG A 322 -15.36 29.07 -4.59
N PRO A 323 -16.28 29.47 -3.70
CA PRO A 323 -15.96 30.39 -2.62
C PRO A 323 -14.90 29.77 -1.70
N THR A 324 -13.94 30.58 -1.28
CA THR A 324 -12.99 30.23 -0.21
C THR A 324 -13.74 30.13 1.10
N PHE A 325 -13.67 29.02 1.78
CA PHE A 325 -14.30 28.86 3.09
C PHE A 325 -13.56 29.70 4.12
N PRO A 326 -14.25 30.60 4.86
CA PRO A 326 -13.64 31.23 6.01
C PRO A 326 -13.38 30.15 7.07
N MET A 327 -12.18 30.13 7.66
CA MET A 327 -11.96 29.34 8.87
C MET A 327 -12.97 29.84 9.93
N LYS A 328 -13.90 28.98 10.32
CA LYS A 328 -14.75 29.25 11.47
C LYS A 328 -13.82 29.36 12.67
N THR A 329 -13.97 30.41 13.45
CA THR A 329 -13.22 30.60 14.70
C THR A 329 -13.29 29.32 15.52
N PRO A 330 -12.17 28.77 16.05
CA PRO A 330 -12.22 27.57 16.86
C PRO A 330 -13.23 27.75 17.98
N LEU A 331 -14.11 26.79 18.17
CA LEU A 331 -14.93 26.72 19.39
C LEU A 331 -13.97 26.69 20.57
N LYS A 332 -14.08 27.70 21.44
CA LYS A 332 -13.31 27.82 22.69
C LYS A 332 -13.59 26.62 23.60
#